data_d5a22a47744b9130aa625178cf07f8fc
#
_entry.id   d5a22a47744b9130aa625178cf07f8fc
#
_cell.length_a   1.000
_cell.length_b   1.000
_cell.length_c   1.000
_cell.angle_alpha   90.00
_cell.angle_beta   90.00
_cell.angle_gamma   90.00
#
_symmetry.space_group_name_H-M   'P 1'
#
loop_
_entity.id
_entity.type
_entity.pdbx_description
1 polymer ?
#
loop_
_entity_poly.entity_id
_entity_poly.type
_entity_poly.pdbx_seq_one_letter_code
_entity_poly.pdbx_strand_id
1 'polypeptide(L)'
;AASTEQIISQLLEWIAEDKKVTPLKTLQGMVWQHGYQSGAFTGHLYADAAEQLQHWHGLGIRLYVYSSGSVQAQQLLFQYSDYGDLTALFSGYFDTRVGAKRDISSYAAILQQLQLPPKQVLFLSDVTAELDAARALGIATVQLIREGQPAADHPTALSFSQIRDIL
;
A
#
# COMPACT_ATOMS: atom_id res chain seq x y z
N ALA A 1 31.48 21.36 -4.60
CA ALA A 1 30.20 20.74 -4.99
C ALA A 1 30.47 19.34 -5.55
N ALA A 2 29.62 18.36 -5.27
CA ALA A 2 29.74 17.02 -5.84
C ALA A 2 29.48 17.06 -7.35
N SER A 3 30.18 16.23 -8.14
CA SER A 3 29.89 16.07 -9.56
C SER A 3 28.58 15.30 -9.77
N THR A 4 27.99 15.43 -10.96
CA THR A 4 26.78 14.66 -11.34
C THR A 4 27.01 13.15 -11.19
N GLU A 5 28.18 12.66 -11.58
CA GLU A 5 28.55 11.23 -11.45
C GLU A 5 28.62 10.78 -9.99
N GLN A 6 29.18 11.60 -9.10
CA GLN A 6 29.21 11.30 -7.66
C GLN A 6 27.80 11.26 -7.06
N ILE A 7 26.90 12.15 -7.50
CA ILE A 7 25.50 12.13 -7.07
C ILE A 7 24.79 10.88 -7.55
N ILE A 8 24.96 10.50 -8.81
CA ILE A 8 24.38 9.26 -9.38
C ILE A 8 24.89 8.04 -8.63
N SER A 9 26.21 7.91 -8.41
CA SER A 9 26.78 6.82 -7.64
C SER A 9 26.17 6.70 -6.24
N GLN A 10 26.03 7.83 -5.54
CA GLN A 10 25.45 7.84 -4.20
C GLN A 10 23.97 7.43 -4.19
N LEU A 11 23.20 7.85 -5.20
CA LEU A 11 21.79 7.44 -5.33
C LEU A 11 21.66 5.95 -5.61
N LEU A 12 22.49 5.38 -6.47
CA LEU A 12 22.53 3.95 -6.77
C LEU A 12 22.93 3.13 -5.54
N GLU A 13 23.90 3.60 -4.76
CA GLU A 13 24.30 2.96 -3.49
C GLU A 13 23.11 2.96 -2.51
N TRP A 14 22.40 4.05 -2.34
CA TRP A 14 21.21 4.12 -1.49
C TRP A 14 20.09 3.19 -1.94
N ILE A 15 19.93 3.00 -3.25
CA ILE A 15 18.97 2.02 -3.80
C ILE A 15 19.39 0.60 -3.45
N ALA A 16 20.67 0.26 -3.63
CA ALA A 16 21.21 -1.07 -3.31
C ALA A 16 21.09 -1.42 -1.82
N GLU A 17 21.19 -0.42 -0.95
CA GLU A 17 21.06 -0.55 0.52
C GLU A 17 19.61 -0.41 1.01
N ASP A 18 18.65 -0.28 0.11
CA ASP A 18 17.22 -0.01 0.43
C ASP A 18 17.00 1.20 1.36
N LYS A 19 17.86 2.20 1.28
CA LYS A 19 17.75 3.42 2.10
C LYS A 19 16.54 4.27 1.68
N LYS A 20 15.74 4.69 2.67
CA LYS A 20 14.52 5.50 2.44
C LYS A 20 14.78 7.00 2.68
N VAL A 21 15.86 7.54 2.12
CA VAL A 21 16.23 8.96 2.29
C VAL A 21 15.41 9.88 1.41
N THR A 22 15.08 11.07 1.92
CA THR A 22 14.17 12.02 1.25
C THR A 22 14.61 12.41 -0.17
N PRO A 23 15.88 12.77 -0.45
CA PRO A 23 16.31 13.13 -1.82
C PRO A 23 16.08 11.99 -2.81
N LEU A 24 16.38 10.73 -2.42
CA LEU A 24 16.16 9.55 -3.27
C LEU A 24 14.67 9.35 -3.55
N LYS A 25 13.82 9.41 -2.51
CA LYS A 25 12.36 9.28 -2.68
C LYS A 25 11.77 10.36 -3.60
N THR A 26 12.26 11.60 -3.49
CA THR A 26 11.82 12.70 -4.35
C THR A 26 12.18 12.44 -5.81
N LEU A 27 13.42 12.03 -6.08
CA LEU A 27 13.86 11.71 -7.44
C LEU A 27 13.10 10.50 -8.00
N GLN A 28 12.94 9.43 -7.22
CA GLN A 28 12.14 8.27 -7.61
C GLN A 28 10.70 8.68 -7.98
N GLY A 29 10.08 9.56 -7.19
CA GLY A 29 8.75 10.09 -7.48
C GLY A 29 8.68 10.81 -8.83
N MET A 30 9.68 11.63 -9.19
CA MET A 30 9.76 12.31 -10.48
C MET A 30 9.94 11.33 -11.64
N VAL A 31 10.80 10.32 -11.49
CA VAL A 31 11.04 9.27 -12.48
C VAL A 31 9.77 8.45 -12.71
N TRP A 32 9.09 8.04 -11.65
CA TRP A 32 7.82 7.30 -11.75
C TRP A 32 6.73 8.14 -12.41
N GLN A 33 6.58 9.41 -12.01
CA GLN A 33 5.61 10.30 -12.64
C GLN A 33 5.85 10.41 -14.15
N HIS A 34 7.09 10.62 -14.56
CA HIS A 34 7.45 10.68 -15.99
C HIS A 34 7.17 9.35 -16.70
N GLY A 35 7.56 8.23 -16.10
CA GLY A 35 7.36 6.90 -16.68
C GLY A 35 5.89 6.55 -16.87
N TYR A 36 5.05 6.81 -15.88
CA TYR A 36 3.61 6.64 -15.98
C TYR A 36 2.99 7.56 -17.03
N GLN A 37 3.32 8.85 -17.02
CA GLN A 37 2.77 9.83 -17.97
C GLN A 37 3.18 9.56 -19.42
N SER A 38 4.39 9.04 -19.64
CA SER A 38 4.87 8.66 -20.97
C SER A 38 4.36 7.29 -21.44
N GLY A 39 3.68 6.53 -20.57
CA GLY A 39 3.25 5.16 -20.87
C GLY A 39 4.39 4.14 -20.93
N ALA A 40 5.56 4.47 -20.38
CA ALA A 40 6.70 3.54 -20.34
C ALA A 40 6.41 2.29 -19.48
N PHE A 41 5.52 2.43 -18.50
CA PHE A 41 5.00 1.34 -17.68
C PHE A 41 3.63 1.71 -17.08
N THR A 42 2.91 0.69 -16.61
CA THR A 42 1.61 0.82 -15.93
C THR A 42 1.72 0.32 -14.49
N GLY A 43 0.75 0.67 -13.66
CA GLY A 43 0.61 0.14 -12.31
C GLY A 43 0.03 -1.27 -12.35
N HIS A 44 0.88 -2.28 -12.09
CA HIS A 44 0.41 -3.66 -12.08
C HIS A 44 -0.50 -3.93 -10.89
N LEU A 45 -1.67 -4.51 -11.14
CA LEU A 45 -2.61 -5.00 -10.15
C LEU A 45 -3.05 -6.43 -10.50
N TYR A 46 -3.32 -7.24 -9.49
CA TYR A 46 -4.00 -8.51 -9.68
C TYR A 46 -5.45 -8.28 -10.13
N ALA A 47 -5.92 -9.05 -11.11
CA ALA A 47 -7.27 -8.92 -11.66
C ALA A 47 -8.35 -9.00 -10.58
N ASP A 48 -8.25 -10.00 -9.70
CA ASP A 48 -9.18 -10.20 -8.59
C ASP A 48 -9.18 -9.03 -7.60
N ALA A 49 -8.05 -8.33 -7.43
CA ALA A 49 -7.97 -7.15 -6.59
C ALA A 49 -8.69 -5.96 -7.24
N ALA A 50 -8.46 -5.71 -8.53
CA ALA A 50 -9.14 -4.64 -9.24
C ALA A 50 -10.67 -4.82 -9.25
N GLU A 51 -11.15 -6.03 -9.54
CA GLU A 51 -12.57 -6.38 -9.53
C GLU A 51 -13.19 -6.22 -8.13
N GLN A 52 -12.52 -6.73 -7.10
CA GLN A 52 -13.06 -6.70 -5.75
C GLN A 52 -13.05 -5.30 -5.13
N LEU A 53 -12.04 -4.47 -5.41
CA LEU A 53 -12.02 -3.06 -4.98
C LEU A 53 -13.18 -2.28 -5.59
N GLN A 54 -13.48 -2.48 -6.89
CA GLN A 54 -14.66 -1.87 -7.55
C GLN A 54 -15.96 -2.36 -6.91
N HIS A 55 -16.07 -3.65 -6.63
CA HIS A 55 -17.24 -4.25 -5.99
C HIS A 55 -17.47 -3.65 -4.59
N TRP A 56 -16.46 -3.62 -3.74
CA TRP A 56 -16.56 -3.04 -2.40
C TRP A 56 -16.90 -1.55 -2.42
N HIS A 57 -16.29 -0.80 -3.33
CA HIS A 57 -16.64 0.61 -3.52
C HIS A 57 -18.12 0.78 -3.90
N GLY A 58 -18.63 -0.07 -4.82
CA GLY A 58 -20.04 -0.09 -5.21
C GLY A 58 -21.00 -0.42 -4.07
N LEU A 59 -20.56 -1.15 -3.06
CA LEU A 59 -21.30 -1.42 -1.82
C LEU A 59 -21.21 -0.28 -0.79
N GLY A 60 -20.50 0.81 -1.10
CA GLY A 60 -20.31 1.94 -0.20
C GLY A 60 -19.22 1.70 0.87
N ILE A 61 -18.40 0.67 0.72
CA ILE A 61 -17.25 0.43 1.62
C ILE A 61 -16.16 1.45 1.31
N ARG A 62 -15.67 2.13 2.34
CA ARG A 62 -14.57 3.09 2.20
C ARG A 62 -13.24 2.34 2.13
N LEU A 63 -12.51 2.56 1.03
CA LEU A 63 -11.24 1.91 0.76
C LEU A 63 -10.08 2.86 1.06
N TYR A 64 -9.03 2.33 1.68
CA TYR A 64 -7.83 3.08 2.01
C TYR A 64 -6.60 2.26 1.64
N VAL A 65 -5.52 2.94 1.28
CA VAL A 65 -4.22 2.29 1.03
C VAL A 65 -3.24 2.70 2.12
N TYR A 66 -2.52 1.74 2.68
CA TYR A 66 -1.40 2.00 3.58
C TYR A 66 -0.14 1.33 3.03
N SER A 67 0.85 2.12 2.65
CA SER A 67 2.07 1.65 2.00
C SER A 67 3.31 2.39 2.50
N SER A 68 4.49 1.77 2.35
CA SER A 68 5.78 2.44 2.56
C SER A 68 6.14 3.42 1.43
N GLY A 69 5.49 3.30 0.27
CA GLY A 69 5.56 4.27 -0.82
C GLY A 69 4.86 5.58 -0.43
N SER A 70 5.34 6.71 -0.96
CA SER A 70 4.68 8.01 -0.74
C SER A 70 3.24 8.00 -1.25
N VAL A 71 2.38 8.85 -0.68
CA VAL A 71 1.00 9.04 -1.18
C VAL A 71 0.98 9.32 -2.68
N GLN A 72 1.91 10.15 -3.17
CA GLN A 72 2.02 10.43 -4.62
C GLN A 72 2.31 9.16 -5.42
N ALA A 73 3.24 8.31 -4.96
CA ALA A 73 3.57 7.07 -5.64
C ALA A 73 2.38 6.09 -5.67
N GLN A 74 1.64 6.01 -4.56
CA GLN A 74 0.42 5.20 -4.48
C GLN A 74 -0.64 5.71 -5.46
N GLN A 75 -0.87 7.03 -5.52
CA GLN A 75 -1.83 7.63 -6.44
C GLN A 75 -1.43 7.38 -7.90
N LEU A 76 -0.15 7.53 -8.27
CA LEU A 76 0.32 7.24 -9.61
C LEU A 76 0.10 5.77 -10.01
N LEU A 77 0.37 4.82 -9.09
CA LEU A 77 0.13 3.40 -9.34
C LEU A 77 -1.33 3.12 -9.69
N PHE A 78 -2.27 3.67 -8.93
CA PHE A 78 -3.70 3.44 -9.16
C PHE A 78 -4.26 4.29 -10.31
N GLN A 79 -3.70 5.47 -10.58
CA GLN A 79 -4.10 6.33 -11.68
C GLN A 79 -3.74 5.73 -13.05
N TYR A 80 -2.57 5.10 -13.13
CA TYR A 80 -2.06 4.50 -14.35
C TYR A 80 -2.03 2.97 -14.28
N SER A 81 -3.05 2.39 -13.63
CA SER A 81 -3.10 0.93 -13.47
C SER A 81 -3.44 0.22 -14.77
N ASP A 82 -3.13 -1.10 -14.84
CA ASP A 82 -3.51 -1.98 -15.94
C ASP A 82 -5.03 -2.02 -16.18
N TYR A 83 -5.83 -1.54 -15.21
CA TYR A 83 -7.29 -1.50 -15.24
C TYR A 83 -7.85 -0.07 -15.37
N GLY A 84 -7.02 0.89 -15.83
CA GLY A 84 -7.37 2.31 -15.94
C GLY A 84 -7.21 3.06 -14.62
N ASP A 85 -7.81 4.24 -14.54
CA ASP A 85 -7.74 5.08 -13.34
C ASP A 85 -8.69 4.56 -12.25
N LEU A 86 -8.13 4.02 -11.17
CA LEU A 86 -8.85 3.51 -10.02
C LEU A 86 -8.77 4.46 -8.80
N THR A 87 -8.22 5.66 -8.94
CA THR A 87 -8.03 6.58 -7.80
C THR A 87 -9.34 6.97 -7.12
N ALA A 88 -10.43 7.07 -7.88
CA ALA A 88 -11.76 7.40 -7.36
C ALA A 88 -12.34 6.33 -6.42
N LEU A 89 -11.80 5.10 -6.41
CA LEU A 89 -12.23 4.05 -5.50
C LEU A 89 -11.77 4.30 -4.06
N PHE A 90 -10.70 5.07 -3.86
CA PHE A 90 -10.06 5.21 -2.55
C PHE A 90 -10.49 6.49 -1.84
N SER A 91 -10.90 6.33 -0.60
CA SER A 91 -11.24 7.43 0.32
C SER A 91 -9.99 8.11 0.90
N GLY A 92 -8.81 7.48 0.82
CA GLY A 92 -7.55 8.06 1.28
C GLY A 92 -6.35 7.11 1.23
N TYR A 93 -5.19 7.70 1.54
CA TYR A 93 -3.90 7.04 1.45
C TYR A 93 -3.07 7.36 2.69
N PHE A 94 -2.41 6.35 3.23
CA PHE A 94 -1.46 6.46 4.33
C PHE A 94 -0.07 6.03 3.87
N ASP A 95 0.95 6.75 4.31
CA ASP A 95 2.35 6.40 4.05
C ASP A 95 3.15 6.38 5.36
N THR A 96 4.48 6.30 5.27
CA THR A 96 5.38 6.26 6.43
C THR A 96 5.31 7.49 7.33
N ARG A 97 4.59 8.56 6.95
CA ARG A 97 4.35 9.72 7.82
C ARG A 97 3.39 9.41 8.98
N VAL A 98 2.53 8.42 8.83
CA VAL A 98 1.66 7.95 9.94
C VAL A 98 2.41 6.99 10.87
N GLY A 99 3.57 6.46 10.43
CA GLY A 99 4.43 5.53 11.13
C GLY A 99 4.81 4.32 10.28
N ALA A 100 5.55 3.37 10.86
CA ALA A 100 5.91 2.13 10.19
C ALA A 100 4.76 1.11 10.26
N LYS A 101 4.58 0.29 9.22
CA LYS A 101 3.48 -0.69 9.14
C LYS A 101 3.55 -1.83 10.18
N ARG A 102 4.68 -1.97 10.86
CA ARG A 102 4.86 -2.96 11.95
C ARG A 102 4.64 -2.37 13.35
N ASP A 103 4.36 -1.08 13.44
CA ASP A 103 4.17 -0.39 14.71
C ASP A 103 2.68 -0.25 15.03
N ILE A 104 2.27 -0.70 16.21
CA ILE A 104 0.89 -0.60 16.71
C ILE A 104 0.41 0.87 16.71
N SER A 105 1.30 1.81 17.07
CA SER A 105 0.98 3.25 17.11
C SER A 105 0.53 3.81 15.76
N SER A 106 1.03 3.25 14.65
CA SER A 106 0.62 3.66 13.30
C SER A 106 -0.85 3.35 13.05
N TYR A 107 -1.31 2.18 13.45
CA TYR A 107 -2.72 1.79 13.31
C TYR A 107 -3.63 2.58 14.27
N ALA A 108 -3.15 2.93 15.45
CA ALA A 108 -3.88 3.82 16.36
C ALA A 108 -4.08 5.20 15.73
N ALA A 109 -3.03 5.76 15.10
CA ALA A 109 -3.12 7.05 14.40
C ALA A 109 -4.04 6.97 13.17
N ILE A 110 -4.04 5.85 12.43
CA ILE A 110 -4.97 5.60 11.33
C ILE A 110 -6.42 5.57 11.84
N LEU A 111 -6.71 4.77 12.87
CA LEU A 111 -8.06 4.70 13.47
C LEU A 111 -8.56 6.07 13.93
N GLN A 112 -7.70 6.88 14.54
CA GLN A 112 -8.03 8.24 14.94
C GLN A 112 -8.41 9.13 13.73
N GLN A 113 -7.66 9.03 12.61
CA GLN A 113 -7.98 9.79 11.39
C GLN A 113 -9.25 9.28 10.72
N LEU A 114 -9.50 7.96 10.72
CA LEU A 114 -10.71 7.36 10.17
C LEU A 114 -11.96 7.68 10.99
N GLN A 115 -11.80 7.98 12.27
CA GLN A 115 -12.87 8.14 13.26
C GLN A 115 -13.79 6.90 13.33
N LEU A 116 -13.18 5.70 13.24
CA LEU A 116 -13.88 4.42 13.27
C LEU A 116 -13.40 3.58 14.46
N PRO A 117 -14.30 2.81 15.09
CA PRO A 117 -13.90 1.78 16.03
C PRO A 117 -13.14 0.66 15.29
N PRO A 118 -12.13 0.01 15.92
CA PRO A 118 -11.31 -1.02 15.29
C PRO A 118 -12.11 -2.14 14.61
N LYS A 119 -13.22 -2.55 15.23
CA LYS A 119 -14.11 -3.63 14.74
C LYS A 119 -14.81 -3.31 13.40
N GLN A 120 -14.81 -2.06 12.96
CA GLN A 120 -15.35 -1.64 11.68
C GLN A 120 -14.28 -1.49 10.59
N VAL A 121 -13.05 -1.89 10.90
CA VAL A 121 -11.91 -1.81 9.98
C VAL A 121 -11.38 -3.22 9.73
N LEU A 122 -11.18 -3.54 8.46
CA LEU A 122 -10.49 -4.74 8.00
C LEU A 122 -9.15 -4.32 7.39
N PHE A 123 -8.07 -4.95 7.83
CA PHE A 123 -6.73 -4.75 7.29
C PHE A 123 -6.25 -6.02 6.56
N LEU A 124 -5.80 -5.84 5.32
CA LEU A 124 -5.32 -6.90 4.43
C LEU A 124 -3.83 -6.72 4.21
N SER A 125 -3.04 -7.76 4.43
CA SER A 125 -1.60 -7.76 4.13
C SER A 125 -1.11 -9.19 3.90
N ASP A 126 -0.02 -9.34 3.18
CA ASP A 126 0.77 -10.58 3.07
C ASP A 126 1.83 -10.69 4.17
N VAL A 127 2.10 -9.60 4.90
CA VAL A 127 3.13 -9.49 5.95
C VAL A 127 2.52 -9.70 7.32
N THR A 128 2.81 -10.84 7.95
CA THR A 128 2.27 -11.22 9.28
C THR A 128 2.51 -10.16 10.35
N ALA A 129 3.71 -9.58 10.41
CA ALA A 129 4.04 -8.57 11.42
C ALA A 129 3.19 -7.29 11.31
N GLU A 130 2.68 -6.95 10.13
CA GLU A 130 1.75 -5.84 9.92
C GLU A 130 0.36 -6.20 10.42
N LEU A 131 -0.08 -7.44 10.15
CA LEU A 131 -1.36 -7.96 10.65
C LEU A 131 -1.38 -8.06 12.17
N ASP A 132 -0.28 -8.52 12.78
CA ASP A 132 -0.14 -8.58 14.24
C ASP A 132 -0.28 -7.21 14.89
N ALA A 133 0.38 -6.19 14.31
CA ALA A 133 0.30 -4.82 14.80
C ALA A 133 -1.13 -4.25 14.71
N ALA A 134 -1.85 -4.52 13.62
CA ALA A 134 -3.24 -4.11 13.45
C ALA A 134 -4.18 -4.85 14.43
N ARG A 135 -4.03 -6.17 14.54
CA ARG A 135 -4.83 -7.04 15.43
C ARG A 135 -4.69 -6.67 16.89
N ALA A 136 -3.52 -6.22 17.31
CA ALA A 136 -3.27 -5.77 18.69
C ALA A 136 -4.21 -4.64 19.15
N LEU A 137 -4.79 -3.88 18.21
CA LEU A 137 -5.80 -2.84 18.47
C LEU A 137 -7.24 -3.33 18.26
N GLY A 138 -7.45 -4.59 17.90
CA GLY A 138 -8.76 -5.16 17.62
C GLY A 138 -9.28 -4.89 16.21
N ILE A 139 -8.41 -4.48 15.28
CA ILE A 139 -8.71 -4.42 13.84
C ILE A 139 -8.85 -5.85 13.32
N ALA A 140 -9.88 -6.12 12.52
CA ALA A 140 -10.01 -7.39 11.81
C ALA A 140 -8.90 -7.51 10.75
N THR A 141 -8.33 -8.71 10.59
CA THR A 141 -7.19 -8.93 9.71
C THR A 141 -7.40 -10.15 8.82
N VAL A 142 -6.90 -10.10 7.58
CA VAL A 142 -6.79 -11.25 6.69
C VAL A 142 -5.41 -11.27 6.05
N GLN A 143 -4.75 -12.41 6.14
CA GLN A 143 -3.49 -12.66 5.46
C GLN A 143 -3.73 -13.06 4.01
N LEU A 144 -3.18 -12.31 3.07
CA LEU A 144 -3.15 -12.66 1.66
C LEU A 144 -1.96 -13.58 1.37
N ILE A 145 -2.23 -14.78 0.86
CA ILE A 145 -1.20 -15.75 0.48
C ILE A 145 -1.19 -15.87 -1.04
N ARG A 146 -0.29 -15.13 -1.71
CA ARG A 146 -0.18 -15.08 -3.17
C ARG A 146 0.87 -16.03 -3.72
N GLU A 147 2.03 -16.11 -3.07
CA GLU A 147 3.25 -16.73 -3.59
C GLU A 147 3.92 -17.64 -2.54
N GLY A 148 3.12 -18.50 -1.91
CA GLY A 148 3.69 -19.50 -0.99
C GLY A 148 4.18 -18.97 0.35
N GLN A 149 3.77 -17.77 0.76
CA GLN A 149 4.00 -17.30 2.13
C GLN A 149 3.40 -18.30 3.13
N PRO A 150 4.08 -18.56 4.24
CA PRO A 150 3.53 -19.46 5.27
C PRO A 150 2.26 -18.82 5.87
N ALA A 151 1.23 -19.65 6.08
CA ALA A 151 0.06 -19.23 6.84
C ALA A 151 0.45 -18.94 8.29
N ALA A 152 -0.01 -17.80 8.81
CA ALA A 152 0.15 -17.42 10.20
C ALA A 152 -1.18 -17.56 10.94
N ASP A 153 -1.21 -17.15 12.20
CA ASP A 153 -2.42 -17.17 13.04
C ASP A 153 -3.39 -16.00 12.70
N HIS A 154 -3.75 -15.91 11.41
CA HIS A 154 -4.76 -14.99 10.87
C HIS A 154 -5.68 -15.73 9.91
N PRO A 155 -6.94 -15.30 9.73
CA PRO A 155 -7.74 -15.75 8.58
C PRO A 155 -6.96 -15.52 7.29
N THR A 156 -6.95 -16.49 6.39
CA THR A 156 -6.17 -16.45 5.15
C THR A 156 -7.07 -16.38 3.93
N ALA A 157 -6.61 -15.74 2.88
CA ALA A 157 -7.23 -15.75 1.56
C ALA A 157 -6.15 -15.84 0.47
N LEU A 158 -6.41 -16.62 -0.57
CA LEU A 158 -5.53 -16.73 -1.75
C LEU A 158 -5.81 -15.63 -2.78
N SER A 159 -6.98 -15.01 -2.68
CA SER A 159 -7.42 -13.93 -3.57
C SER A 159 -8.38 -12.99 -2.85
N PHE A 160 -8.56 -11.78 -3.36
CA PHE A 160 -9.54 -10.83 -2.84
C PHE A 160 -10.98 -11.34 -2.96
N SER A 161 -11.26 -12.17 -3.98
CA SER A 161 -12.59 -12.76 -4.18
C SER A 161 -13.03 -13.70 -3.05
N GLN A 162 -12.09 -14.25 -2.26
CA GLN A 162 -12.39 -15.10 -1.10
C GLN A 162 -12.74 -14.30 0.17
N ILE A 163 -12.61 -12.97 0.14
CA ILE A 163 -12.87 -12.12 1.30
C ILE A 163 -14.33 -11.66 1.39
N ARG A 164 -15.18 -12.11 0.49
CA ARG A 164 -16.60 -11.70 0.37
C ARG A 164 -17.44 -11.94 1.62
N ASP A 165 -17.10 -12.95 2.41
CA ASP A 165 -17.89 -13.40 3.56
C ASP A 165 -17.37 -12.86 4.90
N ILE A 166 -16.41 -11.93 4.88
CA ILE A 166 -15.75 -11.42 6.09
C ILE A 166 -16.20 -9.99 6.44
N LEU A 167 -16.99 -9.36 5.57
CA LEU A 167 -17.47 -7.97 5.72
C LEU A 167 -18.91 -7.87 6.19
#